data_5c0aefc6f01688f40229a02eca24aefc
#
_entry.id   5c0aefc6f01688f40229a02eca24aefc
#
_cell.length_a   1.000
_cell.length_b   1.000
_cell.length_c   1.000
_cell.angle_alpha   90.00
_cell.angle_beta   90.00
_cell.angle_gamma   90.00
#
_symmetry.space_group_name_H-M   'P 1'
#
loop_
_entity.id
_entity.type
_entity.pdbx_description
1 polymer ?
#
loop_
_entity_poly.entity_id
_entity_poly.type
_entity_poly.pdbx_seq_one_letter_code
_entity_poly.pdbx_strand_id
1 'polypeptide(L)'
;MTHFHCNAALNVQSLLSPARIGDLLQAEDASNDFSLLARLNDKLQKQCGEDFSVQCWSGEQVRRIPKSTLNSLANCYAEVFNESWGESWTLETAMHEVNKCITSPPGYTPIISMLFKEEEVVGFCWGFVMETNSLTEDSTPFSSSNFKRHESVSVAKYWLDSVGRKNRLVSMRELGVLKAYRQDKAPYLNIPIFERAKAMECNVAFLRTKTTSRVFKWGLGVGFVPLQLFMVDDLLLMKGDVKYALKLLYNSIDDLNKRQTQHEIISNIKRYLCD
;
A
#
# COMPACT_ATOMS: atom_id res chain seq x y z
N MET A 1 47.29 4.91 -49.81
CA MET A 1 46.65 4.14 -48.69
C MET A 1 46.06 5.19 -47.75
N THR A 2 44.78 5.42 -47.89
CA THR A 2 44.02 6.42 -47.16
C THR A 2 43.07 5.73 -46.20
N HIS A 3 43.34 5.85 -44.90
CA HIS A 3 42.47 5.36 -43.84
C HIS A 3 41.30 6.34 -43.65
N PHE A 4 40.08 5.90 -43.95
CA PHE A 4 38.87 6.53 -43.53
C PHE A 4 38.51 6.03 -42.12
N HIS A 5 38.63 6.91 -41.12
CA HIS A 5 37.99 6.71 -39.81
C HIS A 5 36.56 7.20 -39.88
N CYS A 6 35.63 6.27 -39.77
CA CYS A 6 34.20 6.53 -39.58
C CYS A 6 33.93 6.61 -38.08
N ASN A 7 33.99 7.85 -37.50
CA ASN A 7 33.50 8.13 -36.15
C ASN A 7 32.11 8.78 -36.26
N ALA A 8 31.08 7.97 -36.22
CA ALA A 8 29.72 8.45 -36.00
C ALA A 8 29.12 7.68 -34.83
N ALA A 9 29.68 7.90 -33.64
CA ALA A 9 28.93 7.62 -32.40
C ALA A 9 27.95 8.79 -32.19
N LEU A 10 26.71 8.61 -32.65
CA LEU A 10 25.62 9.50 -32.37
C LEU A 10 25.36 9.49 -30.85
N ASN A 11 25.74 10.59 -30.22
CA ASN A 11 25.54 10.84 -28.82
C ASN A 11 24.06 11.18 -28.58
N VAL A 12 23.23 10.14 -28.42
CA VAL A 12 21.77 10.28 -28.20
C VAL A 12 21.44 10.89 -26.83
N GLN A 13 22.43 10.96 -25.95
CA GLN A 13 22.27 11.54 -24.59
C GLN A 13 22.15 13.08 -24.58
N SER A 14 22.45 13.77 -25.64
CA SER A 14 22.41 15.25 -25.67
C SER A 14 21.06 15.85 -26.13
N LEU A 15 20.07 15.04 -26.51
CA LEU A 15 18.82 15.52 -27.09
C LEU A 15 17.60 15.55 -26.14
N LEU A 16 17.70 14.95 -24.95
CA LEU A 16 16.64 15.01 -23.95
C LEU A 16 17.16 15.57 -22.66
N SER A 17 16.63 16.72 -22.23
CA SER A 17 16.92 17.24 -20.88
C SER A 17 16.36 16.26 -19.83
N PRO A 18 16.97 16.17 -18.62
CA PRO A 18 16.48 15.34 -17.52
C PRO A 18 15.01 15.57 -17.19
N ALA A 19 14.50 16.81 -17.36
CA ALA A 19 13.09 17.15 -17.20
C ALA A 19 12.19 16.45 -18.23
N ARG A 20 12.61 16.39 -19.51
CA ARG A 20 11.82 15.71 -20.56
C ARG A 20 11.76 14.19 -20.38
N ILE A 21 12.82 13.58 -19.85
CA ILE A 21 12.83 12.14 -19.52
C ILE A 21 11.87 11.89 -18.35
N GLY A 22 11.87 12.77 -17.35
CA GLY A 22 10.93 12.70 -16.22
C GLY A 22 9.48 12.83 -16.67
N ASP A 23 9.17 13.75 -17.56
CA ASP A 23 7.82 13.96 -18.11
C ASP A 23 7.34 12.76 -18.96
N LEU A 24 8.23 12.13 -19.75
CA LEU A 24 7.90 10.96 -20.54
C LEU A 24 7.66 9.72 -19.65
N LEU A 25 8.48 9.51 -18.63
CA LEU A 25 8.28 8.41 -17.67
C LEU A 25 7.00 8.60 -16.85
N GLN A 26 6.67 9.85 -16.47
CA GLN A 26 5.40 10.16 -15.81
C GLN A 26 4.19 9.94 -16.72
N ALA A 27 4.31 10.20 -18.01
CA ALA A 27 3.23 9.97 -18.98
C ALA A 27 3.00 8.48 -19.27
N GLU A 28 4.05 7.65 -19.35
CA GLU A 28 3.94 6.20 -19.50
C GLU A 28 3.36 5.53 -18.23
N ASP A 29 3.80 5.95 -17.05
CA ASP A 29 3.22 5.49 -15.79
C ASP A 29 1.74 5.84 -15.67
N ALA A 30 1.35 7.06 -16.03
CA ALA A 30 -0.04 7.49 -16.02
C ALA A 30 -0.92 6.68 -17.00
N SER A 31 -0.40 6.33 -18.18
CA SER A 31 -1.10 5.51 -19.17
C SER A 31 -1.33 4.08 -18.66
N ASN A 32 -0.31 3.43 -18.08
CA ASN A 32 -0.40 2.10 -17.52
C ASN A 32 -1.36 2.02 -16.34
N ASP A 33 -1.38 3.04 -15.50
CA ASP A 33 -2.28 3.19 -14.38
C ASP A 33 -3.74 3.30 -14.79
N PHE A 34 -4.03 4.14 -15.78
CA PHE A 34 -5.38 4.30 -16.27
C PHE A 34 -5.94 2.96 -16.77
N SER A 35 -5.15 2.19 -17.50
CA SER A 35 -5.55 0.86 -18.00
C SER A 35 -5.77 -0.15 -16.85
N LEU A 36 -4.96 -0.09 -15.81
CA LEU A 36 -5.12 -0.92 -14.62
C LEU A 36 -6.41 -0.60 -13.88
N LEU A 37 -6.62 0.67 -13.54
CA LEU A 37 -7.81 1.11 -12.80
C LEU A 37 -9.10 0.85 -13.60
N ALA A 38 -9.09 1.03 -14.92
CA ALA A 38 -10.22 0.72 -15.79
C ALA A 38 -10.59 -0.78 -15.68
N ARG A 39 -9.60 -1.69 -15.78
CA ARG A 39 -9.84 -3.14 -15.64
C ARG A 39 -10.32 -3.53 -14.24
N LEU A 40 -9.78 -2.92 -13.19
CA LEU A 40 -10.21 -3.18 -11.82
C LEU A 40 -11.65 -2.70 -11.61
N ASN A 41 -12.00 -1.52 -12.13
CA ASN A 41 -13.37 -0.98 -12.05
C ASN A 41 -14.37 -1.83 -12.82
N ASP A 42 -14.04 -2.29 -14.04
CA ASP A 42 -14.89 -3.22 -14.79
C ASP A 42 -15.19 -4.50 -14.00
N LYS A 43 -14.17 -5.10 -13.36
CA LYS A 43 -14.35 -6.28 -12.50
C LYS A 43 -15.16 -5.96 -11.24
N LEU A 44 -14.85 -4.85 -10.57
CA LEU A 44 -15.54 -4.42 -9.36
C LEU A 44 -17.03 -4.22 -9.63
N GLN A 45 -17.36 -3.51 -10.72
CA GLN A 45 -18.75 -3.25 -11.13
C GLN A 45 -19.51 -4.53 -11.46
N LYS A 46 -18.88 -5.47 -12.17
CA LYS A 46 -19.48 -6.78 -12.46
C LYS A 46 -19.76 -7.61 -11.21
N GLN A 47 -18.92 -7.48 -10.17
CA GLN A 47 -19.05 -8.28 -8.95
C GLN A 47 -19.88 -7.61 -7.86
N CYS A 48 -19.85 -6.29 -7.78
CA CYS A 48 -20.39 -5.54 -6.64
C CYS A 48 -21.51 -4.54 -7.00
N GLY A 49 -21.71 -4.25 -8.29
CA GLY A 49 -22.68 -3.27 -8.79
C GLY A 49 -22.02 -2.09 -9.51
N GLU A 50 -22.74 -1.52 -10.45
CA GLU A 50 -22.25 -0.44 -11.34
C GLU A 50 -21.93 0.86 -10.60
N ASP A 51 -22.47 1.05 -9.40
CA ASP A 51 -22.29 2.21 -8.53
C ASP A 51 -20.94 2.22 -7.79
N PHE A 52 -20.15 1.13 -7.87
CA PHE A 52 -18.83 1.07 -7.24
C PHE A 52 -17.69 1.43 -8.18
N SER A 53 -16.72 2.18 -7.64
CA SER A 53 -15.45 2.46 -8.33
C SER A 53 -14.27 2.52 -7.37
N VAL A 54 -13.07 2.26 -7.88
CA VAL A 54 -11.82 2.44 -7.16
C VAL A 54 -10.95 3.48 -7.88
N GLN A 55 -10.34 4.37 -7.11
CA GLN A 55 -9.39 5.36 -7.58
C GLN A 55 -8.12 5.31 -6.73
N CYS A 56 -6.97 5.65 -7.33
CA CYS A 56 -5.68 5.61 -6.66
C CYS A 56 -4.85 6.84 -7.05
N TRP A 57 -4.22 7.44 -6.05
CA TRP A 57 -3.30 8.58 -6.21
C TRP A 57 -1.96 8.25 -5.56
N SER A 58 -0.86 8.74 -6.14
CA SER A 58 0.46 8.57 -5.58
C SER A 58 1.33 9.82 -5.73
N GLY A 59 2.29 10.00 -4.84
CA GLY A 59 3.22 11.12 -4.85
C GLY A 59 2.50 12.48 -4.86
N GLU A 60 2.88 13.38 -5.77
CA GLU A 60 2.29 14.71 -5.89
C GLU A 60 0.79 14.70 -6.31
N GLN A 61 0.31 13.61 -6.90
CA GLN A 61 -1.11 13.50 -7.25
C GLN A 61 -2.01 13.53 -5.99
N VAL A 62 -1.50 13.03 -4.86
CA VAL A 62 -2.24 13.01 -3.59
C VAL A 62 -2.66 14.41 -3.15
N ARG A 63 -1.85 15.43 -3.44
CA ARG A 63 -2.14 16.84 -3.13
C ARG A 63 -3.24 17.44 -4.01
N ARG A 64 -3.61 16.77 -5.10
CA ARG A 64 -4.64 17.21 -6.04
C ARG A 64 -6.00 16.57 -5.77
N ILE A 65 -6.12 15.72 -4.76
CA ILE A 65 -7.39 15.12 -4.37
C ILE A 65 -8.37 16.25 -3.97
N PRO A 66 -9.58 16.28 -4.53
CA PRO A 66 -10.56 17.31 -4.22
C PRO A 66 -10.90 17.37 -2.74
N LYS A 67 -11.11 18.56 -2.21
CA LYS A 67 -11.44 18.75 -0.78
C LYS A 67 -12.72 18.01 -0.36
N SER A 68 -13.71 17.93 -1.26
CA SER A 68 -14.94 17.14 -1.04
C SER A 68 -14.61 15.66 -0.83
N THR A 69 -13.74 15.09 -1.66
CA THR A 69 -13.28 13.70 -1.54
C THR A 69 -12.51 13.47 -0.25
N LEU A 70 -11.65 14.43 0.17
CA LEU A 70 -10.93 14.33 1.44
C LEU A 70 -11.87 14.39 2.65
N ASN A 71 -12.92 15.20 2.58
CA ASN A 71 -13.96 15.24 3.62
C ASN A 71 -14.72 13.90 3.68
N SER A 72 -15.09 13.32 2.53
CA SER A 72 -15.73 12.01 2.45
C SER A 72 -14.82 10.90 2.99
N LEU A 73 -13.51 10.94 2.68
CA LEU A 73 -12.51 10.04 3.24
C LEU A 73 -12.41 10.16 4.76
N ALA A 74 -12.38 11.37 5.31
CA ALA A 74 -12.29 11.58 6.75
C ALA A 74 -13.53 11.08 7.48
N ASN A 75 -14.73 11.28 6.90
CA ASN A 75 -15.98 10.70 7.44
C ASN A 75 -15.91 9.17 7.45
N CYS A 76 -15.53 8.55 6.33
CA CYS A 76 -15.36 7.11 6.21
C CYS A 76 -14.33 6.59 7.23
N TYR A 77 -13.20 7.29 7.41
CA TYR A 77 -12.18 6.95 8.39
C TYR A 77 -12.76 6.93 9.81
N ALA A 78 -13.40 8.03 10.24
CA ALA A 78 -14.00 8.14 11.55
C ALA A 78 -15.01 7.02 11.82
N GLU A 79 -15.91 6.75 10.88
CA GLU A 79 -16.92 5.70 11.00
C GLU A 79 -16.29 4.30 11.10
N VAL A 80 -15.31 3.97 10.25
CA VAL A 80 -14.62 2.67 10.26
C VAL A 80 -13.95 2.41 11.61
N PHE A 81 -13.25 3.40 12.17
CA PHE A 81 -12.50 3.22 13.41
C PHE A 81 -13.42 3.26 14.64
N ASN A 82 -14.45 4.09 14.64
CA ASN A 82 -15.46 4.11 15.69
C ASN A 82 -16.21 2.76 15.77
N GLU A 83 -16.63 2.22 14.63
CA GLU A 83 -17.33 0.93 14.60
C GLU A 83 -16.42 -0.28 14.91
N SER A 84 -15.18 -0.24 14.45
CA SER A 84 -14.31 -1.44 14.49
C SER A 84 -13.51 -1.54 15.77
N TRP A 85 -13.16 -0.40 16.37
CA TRP A 85 -12.24 -0.32 17.49
C TRP A 85 -12.86 0.32 18.73
N GLY A 86 -14.10 0.84 18.63
CA GLY A 86 -14.76 1.57 19.72
C GLY A 86 -14.05 2.88 20.06
N GLU A 87 -13.37 3.48 19.08
CA GLU A 87 -12.70 4.76 19.22
C GLU A 87 -13.71 5.91 19.09
N SER A 88 -13.30 7.12 19.42
CA SER A 88 -14.17 8.31 19.39
C SER A 88 -13.63 9.35 18.41
N TRP A 89 -13.47 8.94 17.15
CA TRP A 89 -13.01 9.83 16.08
C TRP A 89 -14.10 10.83 15.72
N THR A 90 -13.71 12.11 15.67
CA THR A 90 -14.51 13.18 15.07
C THR A 90 -14.04 13.42 13.65
N LEU A 91 -14.83 14.13 12.84
CA LEU A 91 -14.41 14.55 11.50
C LEU A 91 -13.09 15.35 11.54
N GLU A 92 -12.92 16.21 12.54
CA GLU A 92 -11.71 17.04 12.70
C GLU A 92 -10.46 16.18 12.97
N THR A 93 -10.55 15.24 13.91
CA THR A 93 -9.43 14.33 14.23
C THR A 93 -9.10 13.38 13.07
N ALA A 94 -10.13 12.87 12.39
CA ALA A 94 -9.96 12.06 11.19
C ALA A 94 -9.31 12.86 10.05
N MET A 95 -9.74 14.11 9.82
CA MET A 95 -9.13 15.00 8.83
C MET A 95 -7.66 15.27 9.14
N HIS A 96 -7.29 15.38 10.42
CA HIS A 96 -5.90 15.55 10.82
C HIS A 96 -5.04 14.33 10.39
N GLU A 97 -5.53 13.10 10.58
CA GLU A 97 -4.82 11.89 10.14
C GLU A 97 -4.74 11.80 8.60
N VAL A 98 -5.83 12.11 7.89
CA VAL A 98 -5.82 12.20 6.43
C VAL A 98 -4.78 13.23 5.94
N ASN A 99 -4.73 14.40 6.57
CA ASN A 99 -3.74 15.43 6.22
C ASN A 99 -2.31 14.99 6.50
N LYS A 100 -2.03 14.25 7.56
CA LYS A 100 -0.69 13.66 7.81
C LYS A 100 -0.26 12.74 6.66
N CYS A 101 -1.20 11.96 6.10
CA CYS A 101 -0.90 11.13 4.94
C CYS A 101 -0.56 11.97 3.70
N ILE A 102 -1.33 13.02 3.42
CA ILE A 102 -1.15 13.90 2.26
C ILE A 102 0.15 14.70 2.34
N THR A 103 0.48 15.21 3.53
CA THR A 103 1.67 16.04 3.77
C THR A 103 2.93 15.27 4.03
N SER A 104 2.92 13.97 3.85
CA SER A 104 3.99 12.98 4.09
C SER A 104 5.38 13.57 4.36
N PRO A 105 6.18 13.00 5.28
CA PRO A 105 7.53 13.47 5.55
C PRO A 105 8.43 13.44 4.30
N PRO A 106 9.49 14.25 4.22
CA PRO A 106 10.48 14.17 3.14
C PRO A 106 11.02 12.74 2.99
N GLY A 107 11.18 12.28 1.76
CA GLY A 107 11.63 10.91 1.46
C GLY A 107 10.53 9.84 1.49
N TYR A 108 9.29 10.20 1.83
CA TYR A 108 8.14 9.31 1.81
C TYR A 108 7.23 9.66 0.63
N THR A 109 6.93 8.67 -0.20
CA THR A 109 5.98 8.83 -1.31
C THR A 109 4.64 8.24 -0.89
N PRO A 110 3.59 9.06 -0.67
CA PRO A 110 2.28 8.57 -0.28
C PRO A 110 1.61 7.85 -1.44
N ILE A 111 0.85 6.81 -1.13
CA ILE A 111 -0.07 6.14 -2.05
C ILE A 111 -1.40 5.99 -1.32
N ILE A 112 -2.48 6.46 -1.93
CA ILE A 112 -3.84 6.37 -1.39
C ILE A 112 -4.74 5.73 -2.43
N SER A 113 -5.45 4.70 -2.04
CA SER A 113 -6.52 4.06 -2.81
C SER A 113 -7.84 4.23 -2.08
N MET A 114 -8.88 4.63 -2.77
CA MET A 114 -10.21 4.84 -2.24
C MET A 114 -11.24 4.05 -3.03
N LEU A 115 -12.16 3.44 -2.31
CA LEU A 115 -13.35 2.79 -2.86
C LEU A 115 -14.53 3.75 -2.72
N PHE A 116 -15.18 4.00 -3.81
CA PHE A 116 -16.37 4.83 -3.89
C PHE A 116 -17.60 3.97 -4.11
N LYS A 117 -18.71 4.41 -3.53
CA LYS A 117 -20.05 4.08 -3.97
C LYS A 117 -20.70 5.38 -4.43
N GLU A 118 -20.97 5.49 -5.74
CA GLU A 118 -21.30 6.75 -6.37
C GLU A 118 -20.19 7.79 -6.12
N GLU A 119 -20.48 8.87 -5.38
CA GLU A 119 -19.51 9.93 -5.05
C GLU A 119 -18.95 9.82 -3.62
N GLU A 120 -19.45 8.88 -2.81
CA GLU A 120 -19.06 8.72 -1.41
C GLU A 120 -17.91 7.73 -1.26
N VAL A 121 -16.92 8.07 -0.43
CA VAL A 121 -15.85 7.16 -0.05
C VAL A 121 -16.40 6.18 0.98
N VAL A 122 -16.41 4.90 0.62
CA VAL A 122 -16.89 3.80 1.49
C VAL A 122 -15.78 2.84 1.93
N GLY A 123 -14.56 3.08 1.45
CA GLY A 123 -13.38 2.33 1.89
C GLY A 123 -12.10 3.02 1.44
N PHE A 124 -11.02 2.72 2.12
CA PHE A 124 -9.72 3.32 1.86
C PHE A 124 -8.58 2.36 2.21
N CYS A 125 -7.46 2.58 1.55
CA CYS A 125 -6.18 2.02 1.91
C CYS A 125 -5.10 3.04 1.60
N TRP A 126 -4.17 3.28 2.52
CA TRP A 126 -3.00 4.10 2.21
C TRP A 126 -1.73 3.58 2.86
N GLY A 127 -0.63 3.99 2.28
CA GLY A 127 0.71 3.69 2.74
C GLY A 127 1.73 4.65 2.15
N PHE A 128 2.99 4.39 2.45
CA PHE A 128 4.12 5.17 1.96
C PHE A 128 5.15 4.24 1.34
N VAL A 129 5.64 4.60 0.16
CA VAL A 129 6.91 4.07 -0.33
C VAL A 129 8.03 4.88 0.30
N MET A 130 9.02 4.20 0.84
CA MET A 130 10.17 4.78 1.51
C MET A 130 11.43 3.95 1.26
N GLU A 131 12.60 4.55 1.45
CA GLU A 131 13.85 3.83 1.47
C GLU A 131 14.06 3.11 2.80
N THR A 132 14.71 1.95 2.78
CA THR A 132 14.98 1.16 3.99
C THR A 132 15.76 1.94 5.05
N ASN A 133 16.59 2.89 4.64
CA ASN A 133 17.34 3.74 5.58
C ASN A 133 16.43 4.63 6.44
N SER A 134 15.28 5.02 5.93
CA SER A 134 14.31 5.86 6.65
C SER A 134 13.58 5.10 7.77
N LEU A 135 13.69 3.77 7.82
CA LEU A 135 13.00 2.94 8.82
C LEU A 135 13.57 3.05 10.24
N THR A 136 14.75 3.62 10.38
CA THR A 136 15.41 3.83 11.70
C THR A 136 15.17 5.21 12.28
N GLU A 137 14.45 6.09 11.58
CA GLU A 137 14.12 7.43 12.03
C GLU A 137 12.97 7.40 13.07
N ASP A 138 12.93 8.38 13.97
CA ASP A 138 12.00 8.42 15.12
C ASP A 138 10.50 8.42 14.73
N SER A 139 10.16 8.85 13.53
CA SER A 139 8.78 8.87 13.03
C SER A 139 8.35 7.57 12.34
N THR A 140 9.23 6.56 12.24
CA THR A 140 8.95 5.33 11.51
C THR A 140 8.41 4.21 12.40
N PRO A 141 7.78 3.17 11.81
CA PRO A 141 7.36 2.00 12.56
C PRO A 141 8.49 1.27 13.29
N PHE A 142 9.74 1.48 12.86
CA PHE A 142 10.93 0.80 13.40
C PHE A 142 11.76 1.67 14.33
N SER A 143 11.31 2.88 14.68
CA SER A 143 12.00 3.70 15.66
C SER A 143 11.98 3.05 17.04
N SER A 144 13.03 3.32 17.83
CA SER A 144 13.16 2.77 19.18
C SER A 144 11.99 3.12 20.11
N SER A 145 11.37 4.29 19.90
CA SER A 145 10.19 4.76 20.63
C SER A 145 8.93 3.90 20.37
N ASN A 146 8.87 3.20 19.24
CA ASN A 146 7.72 2.38 18.85
C ASN A 146 7.84 0.91 19.30
N PHE A 147 8.94 0.48 19.93
CA PHE A 147 9.15 -0.88 20.40
C PHE A 147 9.15 -0.96 21.92
N LYS A 148 8.52 -2.00 22.47
CA LYS A 148 8.49 -2.26 23.93
C LYS A 148 9.85 -2.69 24.49
N ARG A 149 10.77 -3.19 23.64
CA ARG A 149 12.07 -3.74 24.06
C ARG A 149 13.19 -3.30 23.12
N HIS A 150 14.32 -2.90 23.69
CA HIS A 150 15.53 -2.58 22.93
C HIS A 150 16.03 -3.70 22.01
N GLU A 151 15.84 -4.96 22.42
CA GLU A 151 16.18 -6.14 21.62
C GLU A 151 15.42 -6.19 20.29
N SER A 152 14.17 -5.71 20.27
CA SER A 152 13.34 -5.66 19.07
C SER A 152 13.92 -4.72 18.00
N VAL A 153 14.59 -3.64 18.41
CA VAL A 153 15.25 -2.71 17.49
C VAL A 153 16.41 -3.37 16.77
N SER A 154 17.22 -4.19 17.48
CA SER A 154 18.34 -4.93 16.89
C SER A 154 17.85 -5.96 15.88
N VAL A 155 16.74 -6.65 16.17
CA VAL A 155 16.12 -7.60 15.24
C VAL A 155 15.53 -6.88 14.04
N ALA A 156 14.83 -5.76 14.25
CA ALA A 156 14.31 -4.93 13.15
C ALA A 156 15.45 -4.46 12.24
N LYS A 157 16.57 -4.00 12.82
CA LYS A 157 17.75 -3.59 12.07
C LYS A 157 18.37 -4.73 11.28
N TYR A 158 18.50 -5.92 11.87
CA TYR A 158 18.96 -7.12 11.17
C TYR A 158 18.05 -7.47 9.99
N TRP A 159 16.73 -7.37 10.16
CA TRP A 159 15.76 -7.60 9.09
C TRP A 159 15.88 -6.56 7.98
N LEU A 160 16.10 -5.29 8.32
CA LEU A 160 16.32 -4.21 7.36
C LEU A 160 17.61 -4.43 6.59
N ASP A 161 18.68 -4.83 7.26
CA ASP A 161 19.95 -5.17 6.62
C ASP A 161 19.80 -6.37 5.66
N SER A 162 18.91 -7.32 5.97
CA SER A 162 18.60 -8.48 5.10
C SER A 162 17.80 -8.10 3.83
N VAL A 163 17.03 -7.01 3.88
CA VAL A 163 16.29 -6.47 2.71
C VAL A 163 17.22 -5.64 1.81
N GLY A 164 18.41 -5.28 2.32
CA GLY A 164 19.38 -4.44 1.64
C GLY A 164 19.05 -2.95 1.75
N ARG A 165 20.02 -2.16 2.20
CA ARG A 165 19.86 -0.72 2.50
C ARG A 165 19.47 0.16 1.31
N LYS A 166 19.52 -0.35 0.08
CA LYS A 166 19.15 0.37 -1.15
C LYS A 166 17.76 0.01 -1.66
N ASN A 167 17.07 -0.93 -1.03
CA ASN A 167 15.77 -1.37 -1.50
C ASN A 167 14.67 -0.45 -0.95
N ARG A 168 13.74 -0.10 -1.82
CA ARG A 168 12.49 0.56 -1.45
C ARG A 168 11.52 -0.46 -0.89
N LEU A 169 10.71 0.01 0.04
CA LEU A 169 9.62 -0.78 0.60
C LEU A 169 8.33 0.05 0.66
N VAL A 170 7.20 -0.62 0.73
CA VAL A 170 5.92 0.01 1.02
C VAL A 170 5.50 -0.29 2.45
N SER A 171 5.26 0.76 3.23
CA SER A 171 4.67 0.67 4.57
C SER A 171 3.18 0.92 4.49
N MET A 172 2.39 -0.13 4.63
CA MET A 172 0.93 -0.05 4.70
C MET A 172 0.53 0.57 6.04
N ARG A 173 -0.27 1.61 6.03
CA ARG A 173 -0.63 2.35 7.24
C ARG A 173 -2.04 2.06 7.68
N GLU A 174 -3.00 2.33 6.82
CA GLU A 174 -4.41 2.19 7.16
C GLU A 174 -5.15 1.43 6.07
N LEU A 175 -6.10 0.61 6.48
CA LEU A 175 -7.03 -0.10 5.62
C LEU A 175 -8.38 -0.15 6.32
N GLY A 176 -9.38 0.40 5.70
CA GLY A 176 -10.73 0.39 6.22
C GLY A 176 -11.79 0.29 5.13
N VAL A 177 -12.89 -0.38 5.45
CA VAL A 177 -14.10 -0.41 4.61
C VAL A 177 -15.29 -0.34 5.55
N LEU A 178 -16.26 0.49 5.27
CA LEU A 178 -17.51 0.59 6.03
C LEU A 178 -18.18 -0.76 6.14
N LYS A 179 -18.74 -1.05 7.31
CA LYS A 179 -19.30 -2.38 7.65
C LYS A 179 -20.28 -2.90 6.60
N ALA A 180 -21.12 -2.02 6.06
CA ALA A 180 -22.09 -2.35 5.03
C ALA A 180 -21.45 -2.85 3.70
N TYR A 181 -20.16 -2.52 3.47
CA TYR A 181 -19.48 -2.77 2.18
C TYR A 181 -18.23 -3.64 2.30
N ARG A 182 -17.96 -4.28 3.46
CA ARG A 182 -16.72 -5.03 3.73
C ARG A 182 -16.49 -6.27 2.89
N GLN A 183 -17.55 -6.86 2.35
CA GLN A 183 -17.44 -8.13 1.64
C GLN A 183 -16.65 -7.97 0.34
N ASP A 184 -15.59 -8.76 0.16
CA ASP A 184 -14.82 -8.96 -1.07
C ASP A 184 -14.22 -7.70 -1.73
N LYS A 185 -14.25 -6.53 -1.06
CA LYS A 185 -13.80 -5.26 -1.64
C LYS A 185 -12.37 -4.83 -1.25
N ALA A 186 -11.82 -5.40 -0.16
CA ALA A 186 -10.46 -5.09 0.27
C ALA A 186 -9.39 -5.35 -0.81
N PRO A 187 -9.45 -6.42 -1.63
CA PRO A 187 -8.49 -6.62 -2.72
C PRO A 187 -8.44 -5.46 -3.71
N TYR A 188 -9.60 -4.89 -4.06
CA TYR A 188 -9.68 -3.76 -4.99
C TYR A 188 -9.01 -2.49 -4.49
N LEU A 189 -8.98 -2.28 -3.16
CA LEU A 189 -8.24 -1.19 -2.52
C LEU A 189 -6.73 -1.43 -2.50
N ASN A 190 -6.31 -2.68 -2.36
CA ASN A 190 -4.91 -3.02 -2.14
C ASN A 190 -4.14 -3.23 -3.44
N ILE A 191 -4.75 -3.78 -4.49
CA ILE A 191 -4.09 -4.00 -5.78
C ILE A 191 -3.44 -2.73 -6.31
N PRO A 192 -4.12 -1.56 -6.39
CA PRO A 192 -3.50 -0.33 -6.87
C PRO A 192 -2.29 0.11 -6.03
N ILE A 193 -2.33 -0.06 -4.70
CA ILE A 193 -1.21 0.25 -3.80
C ILE A 193 0.00 -0.61 -4.16
N PHE A 194 -0.18 -1.94 -4.28
CA PHE A 194 0.90 -2.87 -4.55
C PHE A 194 1.44 -2.76 -5.98
N GLU A 195 0.60 -2.46 -6.97
CA GLU A 195 1.07 -2.20 -8.34
C GLU A 195 1.91 -0.92 -8.41
N ARG A 196 1.50 0.13 -7.70
CA ARG A 196 2.30 1.36 -7.57
C ARG A 196 3.61 1.09 -6.84
N ALA A 197 3.58 0.36 -5.73
CA ALA A 197 4.78 -0.02 -5.01
C ALA A 197 5.73 -0.83 -5.89
N LYS A 198 5.21 -1.78 -6.68
CA LYS A 198 5.99 -2.57 -7.65
C LYS A 198 6.61 -1.71 -8.74
N ALA A 199 5.85 -0.75 -9.31
CA ALA A 199 6.36 0.21 -10.30
C ALA A 199 7.47 1.10 -9.73
N MET A 200 7.44 1.37 -8.40
CA MET A 200 8.49 2.06 -7.67
C MET A 200 9.60 1.12 -7.17
N GLU A 201 9.70 -0.09 -7.72
CA GLU A 201 10.73 -1.11 -7.40
C GLU A 201 10.70 -1.62 -5.96
N CYS A 202 9.56 -1.51 -5.26
CA CYS A 202 9.39 -2.10 -3.94
C CYS A 202 9.23 -3.61 -4.05
N ASN A 203 10.10 -4.37 -3.37
CA ASN A 203 9.98 -5.81 -3.26
C ASN A 203 9.29 -6.24 -1.97
N VAL A 204 9.31 -5.39 -0.95
CA VAL A 204 8.84 -5.70 0.40
C VAL A 204 7.75 -4.74 0.83
N ALA A 205 6.74 -5.28 1.48
CA ALA A 205 5.68 -4.54 2.14
C ALA A 205 5.70 -4.82 3.64
N PHE A 206 5.40 -3.78 4.43
CA PHE A 206 5.21 -3.91 5.88
C PHE A 206 3.82 -3.40 6.26
N LEU A 207 3.24 -4.02 7.25
CA LEU A 207 2.07 -3.51 7.96
C LEU A 207 2.22 -3.78 9.46
N ARG A 208 1.57 -2.94 10.26
CA ARG A 208 1.43 -3.16 11.71
C ARG A 208 -0.03 -3.38 12.04
N THR A 209 -0.31 -4.31 12.92
CA THR A 209 -1.68 -4.63 13.31
C THR A 209 -1.72 -5.40 14.64
N LYS A 210 -2.89 -5.42 15.29
CA LYS A 210 -3.12 -6.31 16.43
C LYS A 210 -3.50 -7.70 15.93
N THR A 211 -3.05 -8.74 16.64
CA THR A 211 -3.36 -10.14 16.29
C THR A 211 -4.87 -10.44 16.28
N THR A 212 -5.64 -9.68 17.04
CA THR A 212 -7.10 -9.77 17.11
C THR A 212 -7.82 -9.09 15.97
N SER A 213 -7.12 -8.29 15.16
CA SER A 213 -7.71 -7.50 14.09
C SER A 213 -8.06 -8.33 12.86
N ARG A 214 -9.03 -7.85 12.06
CA ARG A 214 -9.32 -8.42 10.75
C ARG A 214 -8.18 -8.23 9.76
N VAL A 215 -7.42 -7.12 9.91
CA VAL A 215 -6.25 -6.81 9.08
C VAL A 215 -5.16 -7.85 9.26
N PHE A 216 -4.97 -8.40 10.48
CA PHE A 216 -4.05 -9.50 10.71
C PHE A 216 -4.41 -10.74 9.89
N LYS A 217 -5.68 -11.16 9.96
CA LYS A 217 -6.17 -12.31 9.18
C LYS A 217 -6.07 -12.08 7.68
N TRP A 218 -6.40 -10.88 7.25
CA TRP A 218 -6.25 -10.46 5.86
C TRP A 218 -4.77 -10.51 5.43
N GLY A 219 -3.86 -9.96 6.23
CA GLY A 219 -2.43 -9.97 5.97
C GLY A 219 -1.89 -11.39 5.76
N LEU A 220 -2.25 -12.33 6.63
CA LEU A 220 -1.89 -13.75 6.46
C LEU A 220 -2.44 -14.31 5.13
N GLY A 221 -3.68 -13.97 4.78
CA GLY A 221 -4.33 -14.40 3.55
C GLY A 221 -3.65 -13.89 2.27
N VAL A 222 -3.01 -12.73 2.32
CA VAL A 222 -2.24 -12.16 1.20
C VAL A 222 -0.73 -12.37 1.32
N GLY A 223 -0.31 -13.31 2.17
CA GLY A 223 1.08 -13.77 2.23
C GLY A 223 2.01 -12.95 3.13
N PHE A 224 1.46 -12.10 4.00
CA PHE A 224 2.28 -11.48 5.04
C PHE A 224 2.58 -12.46 6.15
N VAL A 225 3.78 -12.39 6.67
CA VAL A 225 4.25 -13.18 7.81
C VAL A 225 4.53 -12.29 9.01
N PRO A 226 4.12 -12.69 10.22
CA PRO A 226 4.44 -11.95 11.42
C PRO A 226 5.94 -12.04 11.73
N LEU A 227 6.54 -10.93 12.17
CA LEU A 227 7.96 -10.84 12.49
C LEU A 227 8.27 -11.11 13.98
N GLN A 228 7.30 -11.52 14.77
CA GLN A 228 7.44 -11.70 16.23
C GLN A 228 7.93 -10.42 16.96
N LEU A 229 7.82 -9.26 16.33
CA LEU A 229 8.18 -7.98 16.90
C LEU A 229 6.93 -7.27 17.40
N PHE A 230 6.82 -7.14 18.71
CA PHE A 230 5.73 -6.39 19.33
C PHE A 230 6.11 -4.93 19.44
N MET A 231 5.26 -4.10 18.88
CA MET A 231 5.32 -2.66 19.00
C MET A 231 4.55 -2.17 20.23
N VAL A 232 4.59 -0.86 20.50
CA VAL A 232 3.75 -0.23 21.52
C VAL A 232 2.27 -0.59 21.22
N ASP A 233 1.46 -0.69 22.26
CA ASP A 233 0.03 -1.03 22.20
C ASP A 233 -0.32 -2.40 21.63
N ASP A 234 0.57 -3.38 21.81
CA ASP A 234 0.41 -4.77 21.36
C ASP A 234 0.24 -4.93 19.85
N LEU A 235 0.71 -3.96 19.10
CA LEU A 235 0.82 -4.05 17.66
C LEU A 235 1.91 -5.04 17.28
N LEU A 236 1.61 -5.87 16.30
CA LEU A 236 2.55 -6.79 15.67
C LEU A 236 2.95 -6.25 14.30
N LEU A 237 4.23 -6.35 13.99
CA LEU A 237 4.75 -6.05 12.66
C LEU A 237 4.66 -7.29 11.77
N MET A 238 4.20 -7.11 10.54
CA MET A 238 4.12 -8.15 9.51
C MET A 238 4.88 -7.72 8.26
N LYS A 239 5.53 -8.68 7.59
CA LYS A 239 6.27 -8.49 6.34
C LYS A 239 5.64 -9.31 5.23
N GLY A 240 5.50 -8.73 4.02
CA GLY A 240 5.04 -9.41 2.81
C GLY A 240 5.99 -9.17 1.64
N ASP A 241 5.98 -10.08 0.68
CA ASP A 241 6.56 -9.87 -0.65
C ASP A 241 5.52 -9.22 -1.55
N VAL A 242 5.88 -8.11 -2.20
CA VAL A 242 4.95 -7.29 -3.02
C VAL A 242 4.40 -8.09 -4.20
N LYS A 243 5.25 -8.86 -4.90
CA LYS A 243 4.84 -9.64 -6.08
C LYS A 243 3.93 -10.80 -5.68
N TYR A 244 4.27 -11.47 -4.57
CA TYR A 244 3.46 -12.57 -4.06
C TYR A 244 2.10 -12.09 -3.54
N ALA A 245 2.07 -11.00 -2.80
CA ALA A 245 0.83 -10.38 -2.35
C ALA A 245 -0.07 -9.99 -3.53
N LEU A 246 0.48 -9.37 -4.58
CA LEU A 246 -0.25 -9.07 -5.82
C LEU A 246 -0.85 -10.33 -6.45
N LYS A 247 -0.08 -11.40 -6.57
CA LYS A 247 -0.58 -12.68 -7.12
C LYS A 247 -1.79 -13.16 -6.34
N LEU A 248 -1.73 -13.16 -5.00
CA LEU A 248 -2.83 -13.61 -4.15
C LEU A 248 -4.05 -12.68 -4.23
N LEU A 249 -3.82 -11.36 -4.29
CA LEU A 249 -4.88 -10.37 -4.46
C LEU A 249 -5.61 -10.53 -5.80
N TYR A 250 -4.87 -10.72 -6.91
CA TYR A 250 -5.48 -10.99 -8.20
C TYR A 250 -6.27 -12.30 -8.21
N ASN A 251 -5.70 -13.36 -7.65
CA ASN A 251 -6.42 -14.63 -7.51
C ASN A 251 -7.73 -14.45 -6.75
N SER A 252 -7.74 -13.62 -5.69
CA SER A 252 -8.95 -13.40 -4.87
C SER A 252 -10.08 -12.68 -5.62
N ILE A 253 -9.77 -11.86 -6.63
CA ILE A 253 -10.79 -11.21 -7.47
C ILE A 253 -11.13 -12.03 -8.74
N ASP A 254 -10.24 -12.94 -9.16
CA ASP A 254 -10.45 -13.81 -10.32
C ASP A 254 -11.15 -15.11 -9.94
N ASP A 255 -11.04 -15.52 -8.68
CA ASP A 255 -11.51 -16.84 -8.23
C ASP A 255 -13.01 -16.82 -7.93
N LEU A 256 -13.77 -17.44 -8.81
CA LEU A 256 -15.19 -17.75 -8.61
C LEU A 256 -15.41 -18.83 -7.52
N ASN A 257 -14.34 -19.47 -7.02
CA ASN A 257 -14.38 -20.51 -6.00
C ASN A 257 -13.89 -20.04 -4.63
N LYS A 258 -14.71 -19.25 -3.94
CA LYS A 258 -14.48 -18.78 -2.54
C LYS A 258 -14.05 -19.86 -1.55
N ARG A 259 -14.28 -21.14 -1.84
CA ARG A 259 -13.95 -22.28 -0.97
C ARG A 259 -12.45 -22.62 -0.96
N GLN A 260 -11.74 -22.45 -2.07
CA GLN A 260 -10.34 -22.81 -2.19
C GLN A 260 -9.45 -21.79 -1.49
N THR A 261 -9.76 -20.49 -1.64
CA THR A 261 -9.07 -19.40 -0.94
C THR A 261 -9.23 -19.51 0.58
N GLN A 262 -10.41 -19.87 1.09
CA GLN A 262 -10.62 -20.13 2.51
C GLN A 262 -9.78 -21.30 3.04
N HIS A 263 -9.61 -22.35 2.23
CA HIS A 263 -8.81 -23.52 2.64
C HIS A 263 -7.32 -23.22 2.71
N GLU A 264 -6.78 -22.42 1.76
CA GLU A 264 -5.40 -21.95 1.79
C GLU A 264 -5.12 -21.00 2.95
N ILE A 265 -6.04 -20.08 3.24
CA ILE A 265 -5.95 -19.18 4.40
C ILE A 265 -5.91 -19.99 5.70
N ILE A 266 -6.80 -20.95 5.86
CA ILE A 266 -6.83 -21.82 7.04
C ILE A 266 -5.55 -22.67 7.15
N SER A 267 -5.04 -23.17 6.03
CA SER A 267 -3.79 -23.95 5.99
C SER A 267 -2.58 -23.09 6.38
N ASN A 268 -2.50 -21.86 5.87
CA ASN A 268 -1.46 -20.91 6.25
C ASN A 268 -1.53 -20.52 7.73
N ILE A 269 -2.72 -20.23 8.25
CA ILE A 269 -2.93 -19.94 9.67
C ILE A 269 -2.48 -21.14 10.54
N LYS A 270 -2.84 -22.38 10.17
CA LYS A 270 -2.44 -23.57 10.89
C LYS A 270 -0.93 -23.79 10.92
N ARG A 271 -0.24 -23.50 9.80
CA ARG A 271 1.21 -23.61 9.68
C ARG A 271 1.95 -22.67 10.64
N TYR A 272 1.41 -21.46 10.90
CA TYR A 272 2.01 -20.47 11.79
C TYR A 272 1.61 -20.60 13.26
N LEU A 273 0.55 -21.34 13.56
CA LEU A 273 0.13 -21.58 14.95
C LEU A 273 0.66 -22.90 15.52
N CYS A 274 1.22 -23.77 14.67
CA CYS A 274 1.73 -25.09 15.08
C CYS A 274 3.27 -25.20 15.07
N ASP A 275 3.97 -24.20 14.55
CA ASP A 275 5.43 -24.00 14.65
C ASP A 275 5.75 -22.91 15.72
#